data_1d938f6767557c523c69fe0dab5ee062
#
_entry.id   1d938f6767557c523c69fe0dab5ee062
#
_cell.length_a   1.000
_cell.length_b   1.000
_cell.length_c   1.000
_cell.angle_alpha   90.00
_cell.angle_beta   90.00
_cell.angle_gamma   90.00
#
_symmetry.space_group_name_H-M   'P 1'
#
loop_
_entity.id
_entity.type
_entity.pdbx_description
1 polymer ?
#
loop_
_entity_poly.entity_id
_entity_poly.type
_entity_poly.pdbx_seq_one_letter_code
_entity_poly.pdbx_strand_id
1 'polypeptide(L)'
;MCLVFAERRVLVIIVGIKMNVRLEKWTEVMQTLLSLIEPTENERGCLSCHVFRDIEDQNVFSLIEEWETRQDLDDHIRSDRFSVLLGTKSLLTEPQQIEIHTISQSEGMEVIHATRNKRS
;
A
#
# COMPACT_ATOMS: atom_id res chain seq x y z
N MET A 1 -20.19 -19.83 9.40
CA MET A 1 -19.80 -19.45 8.04
C MET A 1 -18.89 -18.24 8.02
N CYS A 2 -19.20 -17.24 8.79
CA CYS A 2 -18.34 -16.06 8.83
C CYS A 2 -16.92 -16.39 9.29
N LEU A 3 -16.77 -17.36 10.14
CA LEU A 3 -15.45 -17.76 10.64
C LEU A 3 -14.55 -18.23 9.51
N VAL A 4 -15.12 -18.93 8.53
CA VAL A 4 -14.35 -19.42 7.40
C VAL A 4 -13.79 -18.25 6.56
N PHE A 5 -14.61 -17.22 6.37
CA PHE A 5 -14.15 -16.04 5.64
C PHE A 5 -13.07 -15.30 6.39
N ALA A 6 -13.24 -15.17 7.71
CA ALA A 6 -12.24 -14.50 8.53
C ALA A 6 -10.90 -15.21 8.42
N GLU A 7 -10.91 -16.55 8.45
CA GLU A 7 -9.69 -17.32 8.35
C GLU A 7 -8.98 -17.11 7.02
N ARG A 8 -9.75 -17.00 5.93
CA ARG A 8 -9.16 -16.81 4.61
C ARG A 8 -8.51 -15.46 4.43
N ARG A 9 -8.87 -14.48 5.27
CA ARG A 9 -8.32 -13.13 5.16
C ARG A 9 -7.02 -12.95 5.91
N VAL A 10 -6.57 -13.98 6.61
CA VAL A 10 -5.40 -13.83 7.47
C VAL A 10 -4.08 -13.81 6.71
N LEU A 11 -4.10 -13.99 5.38
CA LEU A 11 -2.85 -13.99 4.60
C LEU A 11 -2.82 -12.88 3.55
N VAL A 12 -3.42 -11.74 3.87
CA VAL A 12 -3.36 -10.59 3.00
C VAL A 12 -1.93 -10.03 3.00
N ILE A 13 -1.47 -9.62 1.82
CA ILE A 13 -0.16 -9.00 1.66
C ILE A 13 -0.36 -7.49 1.55
N ILE A 14 0.36 -6.74 2.35
CA ILE A 14 0.31 -5.28 2.30
C ILE A 14 1.66 -4.75 1.85
N VAL A 15 1.65 -3.87 0.85
CA VAL A 15 2.86 -3.21 0.36
C VAL A 15 2.75 -1.74 0.67
N GLY A 16 3.77 -1.21 1.35
CA GLY A 16 3.87 0.22 1.61
C GLY A 16 5.06 0.80 0.85
N ILE A 17 4.82 1.85 0.08
CA ILE A 17 5.87 2.50 -0.70
C ILE A 17 5.88 3.97 -0.33
N LYS A 18 6.96 4.40 0.33
CA LYS A 18 7.12 5.79 0.75
C LYS A 18 8.05 6.50 -0.20
N MET A 19 7.66 7.71 -0.61
CA MET A 19 8.40 8.51 -1.57
C MET A 19 8.60 9.93 -1.06
N ASN A 20 9.86 10.37 -1.03
CA ASN A 20 10.19 11.75 -0.68
C ASN A 20 10.44 12.51 -1.98
N VAL A 21 9.51 13.36 -2.35
CA VAL A 21 9.45 13.99 -3.66
C VAL A 21 10.20 15.31 -3.67
N ARG A 22 10.94 15.57 -4.74
CA ARG A 22 11.54 16.89 -4.95
C ARG A 22 10.41 17.91 -5.11
N LEU A 23 10.53 19.04 -4.44
CA LEU A 23 9.47 20.04 -4.43
C LEU A 23 9.07 20.45 -5.86
N GLU A 24 10.04 20.69 -6.73
CA GLU A 24 9.78 21.11 -8.09
C GLU A 24 9.20 20.00 -8.98
N LYS A 25 9.18 18.77 -8.49
CA LYS A 25 8.65 17.61 -9.22
C LYS A 25 7.35 17.07 -8.61
N TRP A 26 6.80 17.80 -7.66
CA TRP A 26 5.62 17.36 -6.92
C TRP A 26 4.44 17.00 -7.85
N THR A 27 4.13 17.90 -8.78
CA THR A 27 2.99 17.68 -9.69
C THR A 27 3.19 16.47 -10.58
N GLU A 28 4.40 16.30 -11.11
CA GLU A 28 4.73 15.15 -11.95
C GLU A 28 4.52 13.84 -11.21
N VAL A 29 5.02 13.75 -9.98
CA VAL A 29 4.89 12.53 -9.19
C VAL A 29 3.42 12.28 -8.87
N MET A 30 2.70 13.30 -8.42
CA MET A 30 1.29 13.16 -8.10
C MET A 30 0.50 12.64 -9.30
N GLN A 31 0.69 13.24 -10.47
CA GLN A 31 -0.03 12.81 -11.67
C GLN A 31 0.31 11.38 -12.05
N THR A 32 1.59 11.01 -11.94
CA THR A 32 2.02 9.65 -12.25
C THR A 32 1.36 8.66 -11.30
N LEU A 33 1.40 8.94 -9.99
CA LEU A 33 0.80 8.03 -9.01
C LEU A 33 -0.70 7.88 -9.23
N LEU A 34 -1.40 8.99 -9.48
CA LEU A 34 -2.84 8.92 -9.72
C LEU A 34 -3.15 8.10 -10.97
N SER A 35 -2.30 8.15 -11.99
CA SER A 35 -2.53 7.38 -13.21
C SER A 35 -2.30 5.89 -13.00
N LEU A 36 -1.62 5.48 -11.95
CA LEU A 36 -1.33 4.08 -11.66
C LEU A 36 -2.41 3.40 -10.82
N ILE A 37 -3.26 4.16 -10.15
CA ILE A 37 -4.23 3.60 -9.21
C ILE A 37 -5.20 2.65 -9.90
N GLU A 38 -5.95 3.12 -10.88
CA GLU A 38 -6.98 2.30 -11.51
C GLU A 38 -6.40 1.07 -12.22
N PRO A 39 -5.33 1.20 -13.02
CA PRO A 39 -4.74 0.00 -13.63
C PRO A 39 -4.26 -1.01 -12.60
N THR A 40 -3.72 -0.55 -11.47
CA THR A 40 -3.27 -1.46 -10.42
C THR A 40 -4.45 -2.14 -9.75
N GLU A 41 -5.52 -1.40 -9.47
CA GLU A 41 -6.72 -1.98 -8.86
C GLU A 41 -7.36 -3.05 -9.74
N ASN A 42 -7.17 -2.95 -11.05
CA ASN A 42 -7.74 -3.93 -11.98
C ASN A 42 -6.86 -5.15 -12.17
N GLU A 43 -5.69 -5.19 -11.55
CA GLU A 43 -4.83 -6.36 -11.64
C GLU A 43 -5.37 -7.50 -10.78
N ARG A 44 -5.08 -8.72 -11.23
CA ARG A 44 -5.53 -9.92 -10.53
C ARG A 44 -5.01 -9.92 -9.10
N GLY A 45 -5.92 -10.12 -8.16
CA GLY A 45 -5.57 -10.23 -6.75
C GLY A 45 -5.35 -8.92 -6.02
N CYS A 46 -5.46 -7.79 -6.69
CA CYS A 46 -5.36 -6.50 -6.02
C CYS A 46 -6.66 -6.23 -5.25
N LEU A 47 -6.54 -6.09 -3.94
CA LEU A 47 -7.68 -5.80 -3.08
C LEU A 47 -7.89 -4.31 -2.91
N SER A 48 -6.82 -3.53 -2.92
CA SER A 48 -6.91 -2.07 -2.82
C SER A 48 -5.59 -1.43 -3.24
N CYS A 49 -5.68 -0.17 -3.65
CA CYS A 49 -4.51 0.62 -4.01
C CYS A 49 -4.86 2.09 -3.74
N HIS A 50 -4.17 2.69 -2.78
CA HIS A 50 -4.44 4.07 -2.37
C HIS A 50 -3.16 4.87 -2.26
N VAL A 51 -3.26 6.14 -2.62
CA VAL A 51 -2.16 7.09 -2.46
C VAL A 51 -2.51 8.02 -1.31
N PHE A 52 -1.56 8.21 -0.42
CA PHE A 52 -1.68 9.10 0.72
C PHE A 52 -0.60 10.16 0.67
N ARG A 53 -0.89 11.29 1.26
CA ARG A 53 0.08 12.37 1.42
C ARG A 53 0.23 12.63 2.90
N ASP A 54 1.48 12.79 3.34
CA ASP A 54 1.75 13.08 4.74
C ASP A 54 1.21 14.46 5.09
N ILE A 55 0.50 14.56 6.21
CA ILE A 55 -0.11 15.83 6.60
C ILE A 55 0.91 16.81 7.17
N GLU A 56 2.03 16.30 7.68
CA GLU A 56 3.07 17.13 8.26
C GLU A 56 4.17 17.49 7.27
N ASP A 57 4.40 16.65 6.27
CA ASP A 57 5.41 16.89 5.26
C ASP A 57 4.79 16.67 3.88
N GLN A 58 4.46 17.77 3.22
CA GLN A 58 3.74 17.75 1.96
C GLN A 58 4.51 17.09 0.82
N ASN A 59 5.79 16.89 0.99
CA ASN A 59 6.63 16.26 -0.03
C ASN A 59 6.72 14.75 0.12
N VAL A 60 6.05 14.18 1.12
CA VAL A 60 6.06 12.75 1.37
C VAL A 60 4.73 12.14 0.90
N PHE A 61 4.83 11.20 -0.05
CA PHE A 61 3.70 10.42 -0.52
C PHE A 61 3.90 8.98 -0.11
N SER A 62 2.79 8.28 0.14
CA SER A 62 2.80 6.84 0.41
C SER A 62 1.77 6.17 -0.47
N LEU A 63 2.18 5.07 -1.09
CA LEU A 63 1.29 4.20 -1.85
C LEU A 63 1.10 2.94 -1.02
N ILE A 64 -0.16 2.60 -0.72
CA ILE A 64 -0.47 1.41 0.06
C ILE A 64 -1.31 0.48 -0.81
N GLU A 65 -0.82 -0.74 -0.99
CA GLU A 65 -1.50 -1.75 -1.79
C GLU A 65 -1.80 -2.97 -0.94
N GLU A 66 -2.94 -3.59 -1.19
CA GLU A 66 -3.29 -4.86 -0.56
C GLU A 66 -3.47 -5.92 -1.65
N TRP A 67 -2.87 -7.07 -1.44
CA TRP A 67 -2.88 -8.17 -2.41
C TRP A 67 -3.38 -9.45 -1.76
N GLU A 68 -4.17 -10.21 -2.52
CA GLU A 68 -4.76 -11.45 -2.03
C GLU A 68 -3.72 -12.53 -1.78
N THR A 69 -2.74 -12.66 -2.70
CA THR A 69 -1.68 -13.65 -2.58
C THR A 69 -0.33 -13.06 -2.93
N ARG A 70 0.73 -13.74 -2.48
CA ARG A 70 2.09 -13.33 -2.84
C ARG A 70 2.33 -13.46 -4.35
N GLN A 71 1.76 -14.48 -4.98
CA GLN A 71 1.92 -14.66 -6.42
C GLN A 71 1.35 -13.47 -7.19
N ASP A 72 0.18 -12.99 -6.77
CA ASP A 72 -0.43 -11.83 -7.42
C ASP A 72 0.46 -10.61 -7.27
N LEU A 73 1.04 -10.41 -6.08
CA LEU A 73 1.99 -9.33 -5.88
C LEU A 73 3.22 -9.50 -6.75
N ASP A 74 3.77 -10.71 -6.84
CA ASP A 74 4.95 -10.96 -7.66
C ASP A 74 4.68 -10.61 -9.13
N ASP A 75 3.49 -10.97 -9.62
CA ASP A 75 3.11 -10.63 -10.98
C ASP A 75 3.04 -9.11 -11.18
N HIS A 76 2.51 -8.41 -10.18
CA HIS A 76 2.45 -6.95 -10.20
C HIS A 76 3.86 -6.34 -10.24
N ILE A 77 4.77 -6.87 -9.42
CA ILE A 77 6.14 -6.37 -9.37
C ILE A 77 6.84 -6.51 -10.73
N ARG A 78 6.48 -7.53 -11.49
CA ARG A 78 7.04 -7.74 -12.83
C ARG A 78 6.36 -6.93 -13.91
N SER A 79 5.27 -6.24 -13.59
CA SER A 79 4.49 -5.52 -14.59
C SER A 79 5.17 -4.22 -15.04
N ASP A 80 4.73 -3.74 -16.21
CA ASP A 80 5.20 -2.46 -16.72
C ASP A 80 4.78 -1.32 -15.81
N ARG A 81 3.62 -1.43 -15.18
CA ARG A 81 3.16 -0.41 -14.24
C ARG A 81 4.11 -0.24 -13.08
N PHE A 82 4.62 -1.35 -12.56
CA PHE A 82 5.57 -1.26 -11.45
C PHE A 82 6.89 -0.65 -11.94
N SER A 83 7.27 -0.90 -13.17
CA SER A 83 8.46 -0.26 -13.77
C SER A 83 8.28 1.25 -13.83
N VAL A 84 7.08 1.72 -14.17
CA VAL A 84 6.78 3.15 -14.18
C VAL A 84 6.93 3.73 -12.77
N LEU A 85 6.41 3.02 -11.77
CA LEU A 85 6.55 3.45 -10.39
C LEU A 85 8.03 3.56 -9.99
N LEU A 86 8.81 2.54 -10.27
CA LEU A 86 10.23 2.55 -9.95
C LEU A 86 10.98 3.67 -10.70
N GLY A 87 10.52 3.98 -11.91
CA GLY A 87 11.11 5.06 -12.70
C GLY A 87 10.96 6.43 -12.07
N THR A 88 10.00 6.61 -11.16
CA THR A 88 9.83 7.90 -10.49
C THR A 88 11.01 8.25 -9.59
N LYS A 89 11.93 7.32 -9.34
CA LYS A 89 13.07 7.57 -8.45
C LYS A 89 13.88 8.80 -8.85
N SER A 90 13.92 9.14 -10.13
CA SER A 90 14.64 10.32 -10.60
C SER A 90 13.98 11.63 -10.17
N LEU A 91 12.74 11.57 -9.71
CA LEU A 91 11.97 12.73 -9.26
C LEU A 91 11.96 12.84 -7.72
N LEU A 92 12.62 11.91 -7.05
CA LEU A 92 12.64 11.85 -5.60
C LEU A 92 13.98 12.34 -5.06
N THR A 93 13.99 12.73 -3.77
CA THR A 93 15.22 13.13 -3.09
C THR A 93 16.05 11.93 -2.68
N GLU A 94 15.40 10.76 -2.58
CA GLU A 94 16.04 9.49 -2.23
C GLU A 94 15.23 8.36 -2.83
N PRO A 95 15.79 7.15 -2.95
CA PRO A 95 15.04 6.03 -3.52
C PRO A 95 13.78 5.71 -2.74
N GLN A 96 12.79 5.11 -3.42
CA GLN A 96 11.57 4.65 -2.77
C GLN A 96 11.92 3.71 -1.60
N GLN A 97 11.17 3.83 -0.52
CA GLN A 97 11.28 2.92 0.62
C GLN A 97 10.10 1.96 0.53
N ILE A 98 10.38 0.69 0.29
CA ILE A 98 9.33 -0.31 0.06
C ILE A 98 9.37 -1.34 1.17
N GLU A 99 8.18 -1.62 1.75
CA GLU A 99 8.01 -2.66 2.74
C GLU A 99 6.88 -3.57 2.33
N ILE A 100 7.07 -4.86 2.51
CA ILE A 100 6.07 -5.88 2.20
C ILE A 100 5.76 -6.62 3.49
N HIS A 101 4.48 -6.65 3.85
CA HIS A 101 4.02 -7.29 5.08
C HIS A 101 3.01 -8.38 4.77
N THR A 102 3.17 -9.54 5.37
CA THR A 102 2.18 -10.59 5.32
C THR A 102 1.37 -10.51 6.60
N ILE A 103 0.07 -10.27 6.47
CA ILE A 103 -0.81 -10.10 7.61
C ILE A 103 -1.42 -11.47 7.95
N SER A 104 -1.08 -11.98 9.12
CA SER A 104 -1.62 -13.25 9.58
C SER A 104 -2.82 -13.08 10.50
N GLN A 105 -3.04 -11.87 10.99
CA GLN A 105 -4.13 -11.60 11.92
C GLN A 105 -4.47 -10.11 11.91
N SER A 106 -5.77 -9.82 11.94
CA SER A 106 -6.26 -8.45 12.04
C SER A 106 -7.28 -8.38 13.16
N GLU A 107 -7.26 -7.28 13.88
CA GLU A 107 -8.20 -7.05 14.98
C GLU A 107 -8.84 -5.69 14.78
N GLY A 108 -10.08 -5.57 15.23
CA GLY A 108 -10.86 -4.36 15.02
C GLY A 108 -11.23 -3.66 16.32
N MET A 109 -12.28 -2.84 16.24
CA MET A 109 -12.71 -2.01 17.37
C MET A 109 -13.05 -2.82 18.61
N GLU A 110 -13.48 -4.06 18.44
CA GLU A 110 -13.84 -4.93 19.56
C GLU A 110 -12.67 -5.14 20.53
N VAL A 111 -11.45 -5.19 20.00
CA VAL A 111 -10.26 -5.33 20.85
C VAL A 111 -10.01 -4.04 21.61
N ILE A 112 -10.27 -2.91 20.99
CA ILE A 112 -10.11 -1.61 21.67
C ILE A 112 -11.05 -1.55 22.88
N HIS A 113 -12.32 -1.89 22.68
CA HIS A 113 -13.29 -1.88 23.78
C HIS A 113 -12.90 -2.87 24.87
N ALA A 114 -12.52 -4.08 24.48
CA ALA A 114 -12.14 -5.10 25.45
C ALA A 114 -10.93 -4.67 26.27
N THR A 115 -9.93 -4.09 25.62
CA THR A 115 -8.71 -3.64 26.29
C THR A 115 -8.99 -2.48 27.22
N ARG A 116 -9.81 -1.52 26.80
CA ARG A 116 -10.15 -0.37 27.65
C ARG A 116 -10.98 -0.76 28.86
N ASN A 117 -11.75 -1.82 28.76
CA ASN A 117 -12.58 -2.30 29.89
C ASN A 117 -11.83 -3.19 30.85
N LYS A 118 -10.63 -3.63 30.47
CA LYS A 118 -9.82 -4.45 31.36
C LYS A 118 -9.17 -3.59 32.43
N ARG A 119 -9.19 -4.11 33.65
CA ARG A 119 -8.48 -3.51 34.78
C ARG A 119 -7.38 -4.44 35.22
N SER A 120 -6.21 -3.93 35.37
CA SER A 120 -5.09 -4.76 35.81
C SER A 120 -4.48 -4.23 37.08
#